data_19c1975ec95bd1bd5aac021c1ec46da3
#
_entry.id   19c1975ec95bd1bd5aac021c1ec46da3
#
_cell.length_a   1.000
_cell.length_b   1.000
_cell.length_c   1.000
_cell.angle_alpha   90.00
_cell.angle_beta   90.00
_cell.angle_gamma   90.00
#
_symmetry.space_group_name_H-M   'P 1'
#
loop_
_entity.id
_entity.type
_entity.pdbx_description
1 polymer ?
#
loop_
_entity_poly.entity_id
_entity_poly.type
_entity_poly.pdbx_seq_one_letter_code
_entity_poly.pdbx_strand_id
1 'polypeptide(L)'
;MRLAYPDGGLDVIRWGLRLRLHPRDNGCEKNLLFTPQMYEPTERAELAAEIDRAKADDTPFVFVDIGANVGLFSFFVAARAGRNARILAVEPEPENLSRLLFNMRINPGVPIRVASIALADKAGKLALDVDRRDRGGTRVRKPTGRDALTVDARTLLQLLQDVGMDAIHALKIDVEGAEDLILAPFFHDAPESMWPRLILLEDARSAWTIDLFALLASLGYTVVSRTRLNVALRRISSSEDHREGEHLDERAGGMTLPRAPRG
;
A
#
# COMPACT_ATOMS: atom_id res chain seq x y z
N MET A 1 8.51 -8.44 32.63
CA MET A 1 8.44 -6.98 32.95
C MET A 1 7.50 -6.33 31.96
N ARG A 2 6.27 -5.97 32.35
CA ARG A 2 5.36 -5.20 31.48
C ARG A 2 5.86 -3.75 31.52
N LEU A 3 6.44 -3.29 30.43
CA LEU A 3 6.74 -1.88 30.27
C LEU A 3 5.43 -1.08 30.37
N ALA A 4 5.34 -0.17 31.33
CA ALA A 4 4.20 0.72 31.47
C ALA A 4 4.37 1.85 30.45
N TYR A 5 3.66 1.75 29.33
CA TYR A 5 3.58 2.85 28.38
C TYR A 5 2.51 3.84 28.83
N PRO A 6 2.71 5.16 28.64
CA PRO A 6 1.66 6.15 28.85
C PRO A 6 0.43 5.84 27.99
N ASP A 7 -0.76 6.04 28.54
CA ASP A 7 -2.01 5.81 27.80
C ASP A 7 -2.15 6.77 26.61
N GLY A 8 -1.44 7.90 26.62
CA GLY A 8 -1.44 8.90 25.55
C GLY A 8 -0.54 8.61 24.34
N GLY A 9 0.12 7.45 24.27
CA GLY A 9 1.10 7.13 23.23
C GLY A 9 2.48 7.75 23.45
N LEU A 10 3.39 7.51 22.50
CA LEU A 10 4.78 7.98 22.51
C LEU A 10 5.08 8.80 21.24
N ASP A 11 5.58 10.00 21.42
CA ASP A 11 5.98 10.85 20.31
C ASP A 11 7.39 10.48 19.84
N VAL A 12 7.51 10.25 18.53
CA VAL A 12 8.78 9.90 17.86
C VAL A 12 8.92 10.69 16.56
N ILE A 13 10.17 10.76 16.06
CA ILE A 13 10.42 11.24 14.69
C ILE A 13 10.74 10.03 13.82
N ARG A 14 9.99 9.88 12.73
CA ARG A 14 10.23 8.86 11.69
C ARG A 14 10.14 9.53 10.32
N TRP A 15 11.10 9.24 9.47
CA TRP A 15 11.18 9.80 8.09
C TRP A 15 11.08 11.34 8.04
N GLY A 16 11.52 12.03 9.12
CA GLY A 16 11.40 13.49 9.25
C GLY A 16 10.02 14.00 9.72
N LEU A 17 9.05 13.12 9.95
CA LEU A 17 7.73 13.44 10.47
C LEU A 17 7.62 13.11 11.97
N ARG A 18 6.79 13.88 12.67
CA ARG A 18 6.42 13.61 14.07
C ARG A 18 5.27 12.64 14.10
N LEU A 19 5.41 11.50 14.77
CA LEU A 19 4.36 10.50 14.90
C LEU A 19 4.12 10.19 16.37
N ARG A 20 2.86 10.11 16.77
CA ARG A 20 2.46 9.54 18.05
C ARG A 20 2.06 8.10 17.83
N LEU A 21 2.75 7.18 18.55
CA LEU A 21 2.58 5.73 18.40
C LEU A 21 2.02 5.13 19.70
N HIS A 22 1.10 4.18 19.57
CA HIS A 22 0.40 3.48 20.64
C HIS A 22 0.75 1.99 20.64
N PRO A 23 1.92 1.57 21.15
CA PRO A 23 2.45 0.21 20.99
C PRO A 23 1.74 -0.86 21.85
N ARG A 24 0.73 -0.51 22.64
CA ARG A 24 0.02 -1.44 23.53
C ARG A 24 -0.93 -2.36 22.79
N ASP A 25 -1.62 -1.82 21.81
CA ASP A 25 -2.75 -2.43 21.12
C ASP A 25 -2.66 -2.33 19.59
N ASN A 26 -1.44 -2.10 19.06
CA ASN A 26 -1.20 -2.07 17.63
C ASN A 26 0.23 -2.57 17.33
N GLY A 27 0.32 -3.72 16.66
CA GLY A 27 1.57 -4.39 16.31
C GLY A 27 2.44 -3.57 15.37
N CYS A 28 1.84 -2.88 14.40
CA CYS A 28 2.56 -2.04 13.43
C CYS A 28 3.23 -0.86 14.14
N GLU A 29 2.51 -0.16 15.03
CA GLU A 29 3.07 0.94 15.83
C GLU A 29 4.18 0.45 16.76
N LYS A 30 4.00 -0.72 17.38
CA LYS A 30 5.03 -1.36 18.21
C LYS A 30 6.30 -1.67 17.41
N ASN A 31 6.15 -2.25 16.22
CA ASN A 31 7.28 -2.59 15.35
C ASN A 31 8.01 -1.33 14.89
N LEU A 32 7.30 -0.29 14.44
CA LEU A 32 7.92 0.97 14.04
C LEU A 32 8.61 1.69 15.22
N LEU A 33 8.09 1.55 16.44
CA LEU A 33 8.69 2.15 17.62
C LEU A 33 10.03 1.50 17.99
N PHE A 34 10.04 0.16 18.12
CA PHE A 34 11.18 -0.58 18.69
C PHE A 34 12.19 -1.07 17.68
N THR A 35 11.74 -1.37 16.46
CA THR A 35 12.57 -1.93 15.38
C THR A 35 12.29 -1.23 14.05
N PRO A 36 12.46 0.11 13.96
CA PRO A 36 12.05 0.90 12.80
C PRO A 36 12.75 0.47 11.50
N GLN A 37 13.96 -0.06 11.58
CA GLN A 37 14.69 -0.62 10.44
C GLN A 37 14.08 -1.93 9.92
N MET A 38 13.39 -2.68 10.79
CA MET A 38 12.74 -3.95 10.46
C MET A 38 11.26 -3.79 10.07
N TYR A 39 10.72 -2.55 10.20
CA TYR A 39 9.33 -2.29 9.80
C TYR A 39 9.23 -2.32 8.27
N GLU A 40 8.79 -3.45 7.74
CA GLU A 40 8.49 -3.73 6.33
C GLU A 40 9.51 -3.12 5.35
N PRO A 41 10.81 -3.48 5.49
CA PRO A 41 11.88 -2.83 4.73
C PRO A 41 11.81 -3.12 3.23
N THR A 42 11.37 -4.31 2.84
CA THR A 42 11.21 -4.74 1.44
C THR A 42 10.10 -3.92 0.76
N GLU A 43 8.94 -3.85 1.39
CA GLU A 43 7.77 -3.12 0.88
C GLU A 43 8.08 -1.62 0.75
N ARG A 44 8.75 -1.05 1.74
CA ARG A 44 9.19 0.35 1.69
C ARG A 44 10.25 0.60 0.61
N ALA A 45 11.11 -0.37 0.32
CA ALA A 45 12.10 -0.25 -0.76
C ALA A 45 11.42 -0.25 -2.14
N GLU A 46 10.42 -1.12 -2.35
CA GLU A 46 9.63 -1.14 -3.60
C GLU A 46 8.88 0.18 -3.82
N LEU A 47 8.23 0.71 -2.76
CA LEU A 47 7.58 2.02 -2.82
C LEU A 47 8.58 3.14 -3.11
N ALA A 48 9.75 3.12 -2.47
CA ALA A 48 10.77 4.14 -2.69
C ALA A 48 11.25 4.14 -4.15
N ALA A 49 11.46 2.96 -4.74
CA ALA A 49 11.85 2.83 -6.14
C ALA A 49 10.76 3.37 -7.08
N GLU A 50 9.47 3.10 -6.79
CA GLU A 50 8.36 3.61 -7.61
C GLU A 50 8.18 5.12 -7.48
N ILE A 51 8.39 5.69 -6.28
CA ILE A 51 8.41 7.14 -6.06
C ILE A 51 9.55 7.80 -6.87
N ASP A 52 10.72 7.18 -6.87
CA ASP A 52 11.89 7.72 -7.59
C ASP A 52 11.67 7.69 -9.12
N ARG A 53 10.96 6.67 -9.67
CA ARG A 53 10.53 6.66 -11.07
C ARG A 53 9.56 7.81 -11.38
N ALA A 54 8.51 7.99 -10.57
CA ALA A 54 7.56 9.08 -10.77
C ALA A 54 8.24 10.47 -10.73
N LYS A 55 9.24 10.64 -9.85
CA LYS A 55 10.05 11.86 -9.81
C LYS A 55 10.89 12.07 -11.07
N ALA A 56 11.46 11.01 -11.62
CA ALA A 56 12.22 11.08 -12.86
C ALA A 56 11.32 11.47 -14.06
N ASP A 57 10.06 11.05 -14.03
CA ASP A 57 9.05 11.38 -15.05
C ASP A 57 8.38 12.75 -14.79
N ASP A 58 8.76 13.47 -13.72
CA ASP A 58 8.14 14.73 -13.26
C ASP A 58 6.62 14.64 -13.07
N THR A 59 6.15 13.49 -12.60
CA THR A 59 4.73 13.22 -12.38
C THR A 59 4.39 13.18 -10.88
N PRO A 60 3.18 13.63 -10.46
CA PRO A 60 2.72 13.45 -9.10
C PRO A 60 2.60 11.98 -8.74
N PHE A 61 3.21 11.57 -7.63
CA PHE A 61 3.09 10.19 -7.16
C PHE A 61 1.72 9.93 -6.55
N VAL A 62 0.94 9.00 -7.12
CA VAL A 62 -0.40 8.62 -6.65
C VAL A 62 -0.32 7.28 -5.90
N PHE A 63 -0.69 7.31 -4.63
CA PHE A 63 -0.65 6.16 -3.74
C PHE A 63 -2.01 5.90 -3.08
N VAL A 64 -2.45 4.65 -3.10
CA VAL A 64 -3.67 4.20 -2.41
C VAL A 64 -3.27 3.18 -1.34
N ASP A 65 -3.61 3.46 -0.08
CA ASP A 65 -3.29 2.68 1.11
C ASP A 65 -4.58 2.11 1.69
N ILE A 66 -4.90 0.85 1.33
CA ILE A 66 -6.14 0.17 1.74
C ILE A 66 -5.85 -0.68 2.98
N GLY A 67 -6.62 -0.47 4.05
CA GLY A 67 -6.27 -0.95 5.38
C GLY A 67 -5.11 -0.14 5.95
N ALA A 68 -5.24 1.19 5.85
CA ALA A 68 -4.13 2.09 6.20
C ALA A 68 -3.74 2.04 7.68
N ASN A 69 -4.60 1.47 8.54
CA ASN A 69 -4.37 1.41 9.98
C ASN A 69 -4.11 2.83 10.53
N VAL A 70 -3.03 3.06 11.23
CA VAL A 70 -2.64 4.41 11.70
C VAL A 70 -1.86 5.22 10.66
N GLY A 71 -1.83 4.78 9.39
CA GLY A 71 -1.29 5.50 8.23
C GLY A 71 0.22 5.42 8.07
N LEU A 72 0.91 4.41 8.62
CA LEU A 72 2.38 4.38 8.61
C LEU A 72 2.97 4.36 7.19
N PHE A 73 2.38 3.60 6.26
CA PHE A 73 2.78 3.64 4.84
C PHE A 73 2.46 4.97 4.19
N SER A 74 1.27 5.50 4.44
CA SER A 74 0.87 6.83 3.96
C SER A 74 1.84 7.92 4.41
N PHE A 75 2.29 7.90 5.68
CA PHE A 75 3.30 8.85 6.18
C PHE A 75 4.69 8.61 5.59
N PHE A 76 5.09 7.36 5.38
CA PHE A 76 6.35 7.04 4.68
C PHE A 76 6.36 7.62 3.27
N VAL A 77 5.28 7.40 2.51
CA VAL A 77 5.13 7.94 1.14
C VAL A 77 5.09 9.47 1.16
N ALA A 78 4.34 10.08 2.08
CA ALA A 78 4.29 11.54 2.22
C ALA A 78 5.66 12.16 2.48
N ALA A 79 6.45 11.53 3.36
CA ALA A 79 7.82 11.98 3.66
C ALA A 79 8.77 11.83 2.45
N ARG A 80 8.65 10.74 1.68
CA ARG A 80 9.55 10.43 0.57
C ARG A 80 9.19 11.18 -0.70
N ALA A 81 7.91 11.21 -1.08
CA ALA A 81 7.43 11.88 -2.30
C ALA A 81 7.23 13.39 -2.10
N GLY A 82 7.03 13.83 -0.86
CA GLY A 82 6.80 15.23 -0.54
C GLY A 82 5.43 15.73 -1.01
N ARG A 83 5.34 17.04 -1.26
CA ARG A 83 4.07 17.69 -1.63
C ARG A 83 3.57 17.31 -3.04
N ASN A 84 4.44 16.76 -3.87
CA ASN A 84 4.09 16.27 -5.21
C ASN A 84 3.54 14.83 -5.17
N ALA A 85 2.79 14.49 -4.12
CA ALA A 85 2.09 13.23 -3.99
C ALA A 85 0.59 13.45 -3.81
N ARG A 86 -0.20 12.44 -4.19
CA ARG A 86 -1.63 12.31 -3.91
C ARG A 86 -1.82 10.98 -3.20
N ILE A 87 -2.12 11.01 -1.91
CA ILE A 87 -2.20 9.82 -1.07
C ILE A 87 -3.64 9.68 -0.58
N LEU A 88 -4.23 8.49 -0.82
CA LEU A 88 -5.54 8.11 -0.28
C LEU A 88 -5.35 6.99 0.73
N ALA A 89 -5.58 7.29 2.01
CA ALA A 89 -5.60 6.32 3.10
C ALA A 89 -7.04 5.88 3.38
N VAL A 90 -7.31 4.58 3.31
CA VAL A 90 -8.64 4.00 3.56
C VAL A 90 -8.57 3.17 4.83
N GLU A 91 -9.29 3.61 5.87
CA GLU A 91 -9.30 2.97 7.18
C GLU A 91 -10.67 3.09 7.83
N PRO A 92 -11.38 1.99 8.04
CA PRO A 92 -12.72 1.99 8.63
C PRO A 92 -12.73 1.97 10.18
N GLU A 93 -11.66 1.51 10.86
CA GLU A 93 -11.65 1.34 12.32
C GLU A 93 -11.48 2.70 13.01
N PRO A 94 -12.44 3.11 13.88
CA PRO A 94 -12.47 4.49 14.40
C PRO A 94 -11.26 4.89 15.23
N GLU A 95 -10.66 3.97 16.00
CA GLU A 95 -9.48 4.30 16.83
C GLU A 95 -8.22 4.45 15.97
N ASN A 96 -7.98 3.52 15.01
CA ASN A 96 -6.89 3.65 14.04
C ASN A 96 -7.04 4.95 13.24
N LEU A 97 -8.25 5.22 12.77
CA LEU A 97 -8.58 6.47 12.07
C LEU A 97 -8.28 7.71 12.94
N SER A 98 -8.67 7.70 14.21
CA SER A 98 -8.40 8.80 15.15
C SER A 98 -6.89 9.07 15.29
N ARG A 99 -6.08 8.02 15.39
CA ARG A 99 -4.62 8.09 15.48
C ARG A 99 -3.99 8.59 14.18
N LEU A 100 -4.47 8.13 13.03
CA LEU A 100 -4.06 8.61 11.72
C LEU A 100 -4.34 10.11 11.60
N LEU A 101 -5.56 10.55 11.89
CA LEU A 101 -5.95 11.96 11.84
C LEU A 101 -5.18 12.82 12.83
N PHE A 102 -4.87 12.30 14.04
CA PHE A 102 -3.99 12.98 14.98
C PHE A 102 -2.60 13.21 14.39
N ASN A 103 -1.99 12.17 13.80
CA ASN A 103 -0.68 12.25 13.19
C ASN A 103 -0.65 13.19 11.99
N MET A 104 -1.71 13.26 11.19
CA MET A 104 -1.86 14.29 10.14
C MET A 104 -1.88 15.70 10.72
N ARG A 105 -2.65 15.93 11.79
CA ARG A 105 -2.78 17.25 12.42
C ARG A 105 -1.46 17.79 12.95
N ILE A 106 -0.58 16.92 13.49
CA ILE A 106 0.75 17.34 13.98
C ILE A 106 1.81 17.45 12.87
N ASN A 107 1.45 17.08 11.62
CA ASN A 107 2.27 17.23 10.42
C ASN A 107 1.51 18.00 9.32
N PRO A 108 1.26 19.30 9.52
CA PRO A 108 0.45 20.07 8.58
C PRO A 108 1.08 20.08 7.18
N GLY A 109 0.26 19.88 6.16
CA GLY A 109 0.68 19.91 4.76
C GLY A 109 1.14 18.55 4.20
N VAL A 110 1.02 17.44 4.93
CA VAL A 110 1.16 16.10 4.33
C VAL A 110 0.03 15.88 3.31
N PRO A 111 0.31 15.37 2.11
CA PRO A 111 -0.66 15.23 1.01
C PRO A 111 -1.53 13.97 1.16
N ILE A 112 -2.06 13.72 2.37
CA ILE A 112 -2.87 12.55 2.68
C ILE A 112 -4.34 12.95 2.75
N ARG A 113 -5.18 12.29 1.96
CA ARG A 113 -6.64 12.29 2.07
C ARG A 113 -7.07 10.99 2.74
N VAL A 114 -8.06 11.07 3.63
CA VAL A 114 -8.54 9.90 4.38
C VAL A 114 -9.98 9.58 3.98
N ALA A 115 -10.26 8.30 3.78
CA ALA A 115 -11.61 7.76 3.61
C ALA A 115 -11.92 6.83 4.78
N SER A 116 -12.92 7.21 5.60
CA SER A 116 -13.40 6.44 6.74
C SER A 116 -14.49 5.46 6.32
N ILE A 117 -14.14 4.50 5.46
CA ILE A 117 -15.06 3.50 4.92
C ILE A 117 -14.35 2.15 4.79
N ALA A 118 -15.12 1.07 4.71
CA ALA A 118 -14.61 -0.21 4.24
C ALA A 118 -14.66 -0.31 2.71
N LEU A 119 -13.81 -1.15 2.12
CA LEU A 119 -13.95 -1.55 0.73
C LEU A 119 -14.50 -2.97 0.64
N ALA A 120 -15.27 -3.22 -0.42
CA ALA A 120 -15.93 -4.50 -0.68
C ALA A 120 -16.25 -4.68 -2.17
N ASP A 121 -16.82 -5.83 -2.51
CA ASP A 121 -17.33 -6.15 -3.85
C ASP A 121 -18.50 -5.23 -4.29
N LYS A 122 -19.20 -4.62 -3.33
CA LYS A 122 -20.35 -3.73 -3.59
C LYS A 122 -20.56 -2.73 -2.47
N ALA A 123 -21.26 -1.65 -2.77
CA ALA A 123 -21.68 -0.66 -1.79
C ALA A 123 -22.67 -1.24 -0.78
N GLY A 124 -22.58 -0.80 0.47
CA GLY A 124 -23.48 -1.26 1.55
C GLY A 124 -22.97 -0.91 2.93
N LYS A 125 -23.28 -1.76 3.91
CA LYS A 125 -22.75 -1.67 5.28
C LYS A 125 -22.09 -2.98 5.66
N LEU A 126 -20.94 -2.87 6.28
CA LEU A 126 -20.18 -3.99 6.85
C LEU A 126 -20.00 -3.80 8.35
N ALA A 127 -19.87 -4.91 9.07
CA ALA A 127 -19.52 -4.89 10.48
C ALA A 127 -18.00 -5.00 10.63
N LEU A 128 -17.45 -4.26 11.58
CA LEU A 128 -16.06 -4.41 12.00
C LEU A 128 -15.97 -5.45 13.13
N ASP A 129 -15.04 -6.38 12.96
CA ASP A 129 -14.59 -7.30 13.99
C ASP A 129 -13.25 -6.80 14.51
N VAL A 130 -13.30 -6.00 15.57
CA VAL A 130 -12.13 -5.30 16.11
C VAL A 130 -11.39 -6.16 17.11
N ASP A 131 -10.14 -6.54 16.82
CA ASP A 131 -9.26 -7.10 17.83
C ASP A 131 -8.70 -5.97 18.71
N ARG A 132 -9.24 -5.85 19.93
CA ARG A 132 -8.79 -4.84 20.89
C ARG A 132 -7.39 -5.08 21.45
N ARG A 133 -6.79 -6.24 21.20
CA ARG A 133 -5.41 -6.57 21.62
C ARG A 133 -4.40 -6.20 20.54
N ASP A 134 -4.83 -6.30 19.30
CA ASP A 134 -4.05 -5.85 18.12
C ASP A 134 -5.00 -5.27 17.05
N ARG A 135 -5.21 -3.96 17.09
CA ARG A 135 -6.11 -3.25 16.17
C ARG A 135 -5.65 -3.31 14.70
N GLY A 136 -4.38 -3.70 14.49
CA GLY A 136 -3.89 -3.98 13.13
C GLY A 136 -4.62 -5.15 12.48
N GLY A 137 -5.06 -6.15 13.24
CA GLY A 137 -5.80 -7.32 12.76
C GLY A 137 -7.33 -7.12 12.70
N THR A 138 -7.84 -5.90 12.54
CA THR A 138 -9.27 -5.63 12.41
C THR A 138 -9.81 -6.13 11.06
N ARG A 139 -10.87 -6.93 11.10
CA ARG A 139 -11.51 -7.53 9.91
C ARG A 139 -12.89 -6.97 9.65
N VAL A 140 -13.29 -6.96 8.39
CA VAL A 140 -14.66 -6.65 7.99
C VAL A 140 -15.46 -7.94 7.75
N ARG A 141 -16.75 -7.93 8.12
CA ARG A 141 -17.66 -9.04 7.88
C ARG A 141 -19.09 -8.54 7.65
N LYS A 142 -19.97 -9.43 7.18
CA LYS A 142 -21.40 -9.09 7.12
C LYS A 142 -21.94 -8.82 8.53
N PRO A 143 -22.77 -7.79 8.74
CA PRO A 143 -23.35 -7.48 10.03
C PRO A 143 -24.14 -8.67 10.59
N THR A 144 -23.83 -9.08 11.82
CA THR A 144 -24.57 -10.11 12.56
C THR A 144 -24.95 -9.55 13.91
N GLY A 145 -26.26 -9.24 14.11
CA GLY A 145 -26.77 -8.66 15.35
C GLY A 145 -26.91 -7.14 15.32
N ARG A 146 -27.60 -6.59 16.36
CA ARG A 146 -27.94 -5.16 16.44
C ARG A 146 -26.81 -4.28 16.97
N ASP A 147 -25.85 -4.86 17.68
CA ASP A 147 -24.79 -4.13 18.40
C ASP A 147 -23.42 -4.16 17.67
N ALA A 148 -23.37 -4.65 16.42
CA ALA A 148 -22.14 -4.66 15.66
C ALA A 148 -21.76 -3.23 15.24
N LEU A 149 -20.52 -2.84 15.48
CA LEU A 149 -19.97 -1.60 14.90
C LEU A 149 -20.00 -1.72 13.38
N THR A 150 -20.84 -0.93 12.75
CA THR A 150 -21.00 -0.95 11.28
C THR A 150 -20.40 0.28 10.64
N VAL A 151 -19.82 0.09 9.47
CA VAL A 151 -19.25 1.14 8.63
C VAL A 151 -19.83 1.08 7.23
N ASP A 152 -19.84 2.20 6.54
CA ASP A 152 -20.21 2.24 5.13
C ASP A 152 -19.16 1.52 4.30
N ALA A 153 -19.59 0.80 3.27
CA ALA A 153 -18.75 0.10 2.33
C ALA A 153 -18.99 0.59 0.90
N ARG A 154 -17.92 0.65 0.10
CA ARG A 154 -17.94 0.99 -1.33
C ARG A 154 -17.01 0.07 -2.11
N THR A 155 -17.15 0.05 -3.43
CA THR A 155 -16.12 -0.55 -4.28
C THR A 155 -14.91 0.38 -4.39
N LEU A 156 -13.75 -0.19 -4.69
CA LEU A 156 -12.53 0.62 -4.89
C LEU A 156 -12.71 1.61 -6.04
N LEU A 157 -13.31 1.19 -7.16
CA LEU A 157 -13.55 2.05 -8.32
C LEU A 157 -14.45 3.24 -7.96
N GLN A 158 -15.58 3.01 -7.25
CA GLN A 158 -16.45 4.10 -6.81
C GLN A 158 -15.70 5.10 -5.92
N LEU A 159 -14.90 4.62 -4.95
CA LEU A 159 -14.13 5.51 -4.09
C LEU A 159 -13.14 6.35 -4.89
N LEU A 160 -12.39 5.76 -5.83
CA LEU A 160 -11.43 6.49 -6.66
C LEU A 160 -12.10 7.56 -7.51
N GLN A 161 -13.26 7.26 -8.10
CA GLN A 161 -14.08 8.23 -8.84
C GLN A 161 -14.55 9.38 -7.96
N ASP A 162 -15.06 9.09 -6.75
CA ASP A 162 -15.52 10.11 -5.80
C ASP A 162 -14.40 11.08 -5.35
N VAL A 163 -13.16 10.59 -5.29
CA VAL A 163 -12.01 11.41 -4.90
C VAL A 163 -11.25 12.01 -6.08
N GLY A 164 -11.66 11.71 -7.33
CA GLY A 164 -11.05 12.20 -8.56
C GLY A 164 -9.64 11.66 -8.76
N MET A 165 -9.42 10.36 -8.50
CA MET A 165 -8.19 9.64 -8.82
C MET A 165 -8.42 8.76 -10.06
N ASP A 166 -7.71 9.06 -11.14
CA ASP A 166 -7.82 8.44 -12.46
C ASP A 166 -6.61 7.60 -12.86
N ALA A 167 -5.58 7.58 -12.02
CA ALA A 167 -4.38 6.77 -12.17
C ALA A 167 -3.81 6.41 -10.79
N ILE A 168 -3.11 5.28 -10.68
CA ILE A 168 -2.47 4.80 -9.46
C ILE A 168 -1.04 4.36 -9.78
N HIS A 169 -0.03 4.94 -9.11
CA HIS A 169 1.35 4.47 -9.24
C HIS A 169 1.59 3.25 -8.34
N ALA A 170 1.15 3.32 -7.09
CA ALA A 170 1.25 2.20 -6.17
C ALA A 170 -0.03 2.03 -5.34
N LEU A 171 -0.38 0.80 -5.06
CA LEU A 171 -1.48 0.40 -4.20
C LEU A 171 -0.96 -0.57 -3.14
N LYS A 172 -1.20 -0.27 -1.86
CA LYS A 172 -1.08 -1.24 -0.78
C LYS A 172 -2.47 -1.73 -0.39
N ILE A 173 -2.60 -3.03 -0.17
CA ILE A 173 -3.83 -3.63 0.33
C ILE A 173 -3.52 -4.68 1.39
N ASP A 174 -4.14 -4.50 2.55
CA ASP A 174 -3.93 -5.28 3.77
C ASP A 174 -5.22 -5.17 4.58
N VAL A 175 -6.15 -6.08 4.29
CA VAL A 175 -7.52 -6.06 4.83
C VAL A 175 -7.92 -7.39 5.45
N GLU A 176 -6.88 -8.17 5.82
CA GLU A 176 -7.01 -9.37 6.62
C GLU A 176 -7.89 -10.45 5.96
N GLY A 177 -7.74 -10.64 4.64
CA GLY A 177 -8.32 -11.74 3.89
C GLY A 177 -9.52 -11.39 2.99
N ALA A 178 -9.77 -10.10 2.72
CA ALA A 178 -10.83 -9.65 1.79
C ALA A 178 -10.25 -8.99 0.51
N GLU A 179 -8.96 -9.18 0.22
CA GLU A 179 -8.25 -8.56 -0.89
C GLU A 179 -8.85 -8.94 -2.24
N ASP A 180 -9.24 -10.20 -2.41
CA ASP A 180 -9.88 -10.71 -3.62
C ASP A 180 -11.25 -10.07 -3.88
N LEU A 181 -12.04 -9.83 -2.81
CA LEU A 181 -13.35 -9.19 -2.91
C LEU A 181 -13.26 -7.71 -3.31
N ILE A 182 -12.10 -7.08 -3.14
CA ILE A 182 -11.85 -5.69 -3.51
C ILE A 182 -11.20 -5.60 -4.88
N LEU A 183 -10.15 -6.40 -5.13
CA LEU A 183 -9.32 -6.28 -6.33
C LEU A 183 -9.99 -6.92 -7.55
N ALA A 184 -10.68 -8.07 -7.42
CA ALA A 184 -11.28 -8.72 -8.57
C ALA A 184 -12.34 -7.83 -9.27
N PRO A 185 -13.34 -7.24 -8.57
CA PRO A 185 -14.28 -6.33 -9.20
C PRO A 185 -13.60 -5.03 -9.69
N PHE A 186 -12.58 -4.55 -8.99
CA PHE A 186 -11.83 -3.38 -9.46
C PHE A 186 -11.18 -3.63 -10.82
N PHE A 187 -10.45 -4.73 -10.99
CA PHE A 187 -9.81 -5.06 -12.28
C PHE A 187 -10.79 -5.44 -13.38
N HIS A 188 -11.99 -5.92 -13.02
CA HIS A 188 -13.05 -6.18 -13.99
C HIS A 188 -13.68 -4.90 -14.55
N ASP A 189 -13.90 -3.89 -13.68
CA ASP A 189 -14.71 -2.71 -14.01
C ASP A 189 -13.87 -1.47 -14.35
N ALA A 190 -12.64 -1.36 -13.81
CA ALA A 190 -11.79 -0.20 -14.02
C ALA A 190 -11.04 -0.25 -15.36
N PRO A 191 -10.89 0.91 -16.05
CA PRO A 191 -10.04 0.98 -17.22
C PRO A 191 -8.58 0.71 -16.85
N GLU A 192 -7.82 0.12 -17.77
CA GLU A 192 -6.42 -0.24 -17.54
C GLU A 192 -5.53 0.95 -17.14
N SER A 193 -5.89 2.17 -17.53
CA SER A 193 -5.19 3.39 -17.12
C SER A 193 -5.22 3.65 -15.61
N MET A 194 -6.21 3.08 -14.90
CA MET A 194 -6.30 3.15 -13.45
C MET A 194 -5.58 2.01 -12.72
N TRP A 195 -5.11 0.98 -13.44
CA TRP A 195 -4.46 -0.15 -12.81
C TRP A 195 -3.10 0.26 -12.21
N PRO A 196 -2.83 -0.09 -10.95
CA PRO A 196 -1.59 0.32 -10.28
C PRO A 196 -0.37 -0.30 -10.97
N ARG A 197 0.74 0.47 -11.05
CA ARG A 197 2.03 -0.05 -11.53
C ARG A 197 2.65 -1.03 -10.54
N LEU A 198 2.51 -0.74 -9.23
CA LEU A 198 2.98 -1.55 -8.12
C LEU A 198 1.83 -1.89 -7.18
N ILE A 199 1.71 -3.17 -6.80
CA ILE A 199 0.79 -3.64 -5.77
C ILE A 199 1.61 -4.25 -4.63
N LEU A 200 1.40 -3.76 -3.41
CA LEU A 200 1.84 -4.41 -2.17
C LEU A 200 0.64 -5.12 -1.57
N LEU A 201 0.65 -6.44 -1.59
CA LEU A 201 -0.47 -7.32 -1.25
C LEU A 201 -0.12 -8.17 -0.05
N GLU A 202 -0.97 -8.16 0.99
CA GLU A 202 -0.91 -9.17 2.05
C GLU A 202 -1.23 -10.56 1.47
N ASP A 203 -0.41 -11.55 1.79
CA ASP A 203 -0.61 -12.93 1.31
C ASP A 203 -1.59 -13.69 2.23
N ALA A 204 -2.85 -13.33 2.15
CA ALA A 204 -3.95 -13.97 2.87
C ALA A 204 -4.69 -15.03 2.03
N ARG A 205 -3.99 -15.70 1.08
CA ARG A 205 -4.57 -16.63 0.08
C ARG A 205 -5.45 -17.75 0.67
N SER A 206 -5.25 -18.11 1.93
CA SER A 206 -6.09 -19.12 2.60
C SER A 206 -7.50 -18.62 2.89
N ALA A 207 -7.74 -17.31 2.86
CA ALA A 207 -9.03 -16.68 3.09
C ALA A 207 -9.74 -16.29 1.77
N TRP A 208 -9.02 -16.22 0.65
CA TRP A 208 -9.57 -15.78 -0.63
C TRP A 208 -10.52 -16.83 -1.24
N THR A 209 -11.49 -16.33 -1.99
CA THR A 209 -12.48 -17.16 -2.69
C THR A 209 -12.05 -17.53 -4.12
N ILE A 210 -11.04 -16.81 -4.65
CA ILE A 210 -10.43 -17.04 -5.96
C ILE A 210 -8.91 -17.11 -5.84
N ASP A 211 -8.25 -17.61 -6.88
CA ASP A 211 -6.79 -17.46 -7.02
C ASP A 211 -6.45 -16.06 -7.52
N LEU A 212 -6.27 -15.13 -6.56
CA LEU A 212 -5.96 -13.75 -6.85
C LEU A 212 -4.60 -13.59 -7.55
N PHE A 213 -3.62 -14.46 -7.26
CA PHE A 213 -2.33 -14.42 -7.95
C PHE A 213 -2.45 -14.83 -9.42
N ALA A 214 -3.25 -15.86 -9.74
CA ALA A 214 -3.51 -16.23 -11.11
C ALA A 214 -4.23 -15.12 -11.88
N LEU A 215 -5.22 -14.45 -11.25
CA LEU A 215 -5.88 -13.27 -11.81
C LEU A 215 -4.86 -12.16 -12.12
N LEU A 216 -4.05 -11.75 -11.15
CA LEU A 216 -3.07 -10.68 -11.32
C LEU A 216 -2.04 -11.03 -12.40
N ALA A 217 -1.58 -12.28 -12.45
CA ALA A 217 -0.66 -12.74 -13.50
C ALA A 217 -1.29 -12.64 -14.90
N SER A 218 -2.58 -12.97 -15.05
CA SER A 218 -3.30 -12.83 -16.33
C SER A 218 -3.46 -11.38 -16.80
N LEU A 219 -3.36 -10.42 -15.86
CA LEU A 219 -3.41 -8.98 -16.10
C LEU A 219 -2.02 -8.33 -16.29
N GLY A 220 -0.97 -9.16 -16.41
CA GLY A 220 0.41 -8.72 -16.68
C GLY A 220 1.20 -8.33 -15.43
N TYR A 221 0.75 -8.70 -14.23
CA TYR A 221 1.54 -8.49 -13.01
C TYR A 221 2.51 -9.63 -12.77
N THR A 222 3.74 -9.31 -12.41
CA THR A 222 4.78 -10.25 -11.99
C THR A 222 5.21 -9.97 -10.56
N VAL A 223 5.56 -11.04 -9.82
CA VAL A 223 6.11 -10.90 -8.47
C VAL A 223 7.52 -10.37 -8.55
N VAL A 224 7.78 -9.21 -7.94
CA VAL A 224 9.12 -8.59 -7.86
C VAL A 224 9.80 -8.83 -6.51
N SER A 225 9.03 -8.96 -5.44
CA SER A 225 9.56 -9.36 -4.14
C SER A 225 8.50 -10.08 -3.30
N ARG A 226 8.96 -10.89 -2.34
CA ARG A 226 8.09 -11.63 -1.42
C ARG A 226 8.72 -11.68 -0.04
N THR A 227 7.92 -11.37 0.97
CA THR A 227 8.24 -11.56 2.38
C THR A 227 7.39 -12.68 2.98
N ARG A 228 7.42 -12.87 4.28
CA ARG A 228 6.59 -13.87 4.95
C ARG A 228 5.10 -13.54 4.87
N LEU A 229 4.75 -12.26 4.89
CA LEU A 229 3.36 -11.78 4.96
C LEU A 229 2.91 -11.09 3.68
N ASN A 230 3.82 -10.48 2.92
CA ASN A 230 3.49 -9.62 1.81
C ASN A 230 4.15 -10.06 0.49
N VAL A 231 3.50 -9.71 -0.60
CA VAL A 231 4.00 -9.89 -1.97
C VAL A 231 3.92 -8.55 -2.70
N ALA A 232 5.03 -8.12 -3.28
CA ALA A 232 5.05 -7.01 -4.21
C ALA A 232 4.92 -7.52 -5.64
N LEU A 233 3.95 -6.97 -6.37
CA LEU A 233 3.70 -7.30 -7.77
C LEU A 233 3.81 -6.02 -8.61
N ARG A 234 4.48 -6.12 -9.76
CA ARG A 234 4.65 -5.03 -10.70
C ARG A 234 4.01 -5.38 -12.03
N ARG A 235 3.28 -4.43 -12.60
CA ARG A 235 2.74 -4.56 -13.95
C ARG A 235 3.85 -4.26 -14.96
N ILE A 236 4.10 -5.20 -15.87
CA ILE A 236 4.99 -5.00 -17.01
C ILE A 236 4.21 -4.19 -18.05
N SER A 237 4.65 -2.97 -18.34
CA SER A 237 4.10 -2.21 -19.47
C SER A 237 4.83 -2.60 -20.76
N SER A 238 4.08 -2.77 -21.85
CA SER A 238 4.64 -3.08 -23.17
C SER A 238 5.67 -2.03 -23.69
N SER A 239 5.79 -0.89 -23.02
CA SER A 239 6.77 0.16 -23.30
C SER A 239 8.12 -0.02 -22.57
N GLU A 240 8.20 -0.87 -21.55
CA GLU A 240 9.46 -1.15 -20.83
C GLU A 240 10.28 -2.27 -21.49
N ASP A 241 9.64 -3.22 -22.18
CA ASP A 241 10.33 -4.28 -22.95
C ASP A 241 11.28 -3.72 -24.05
N HIS A 242 10.99 -2.53 -24.58
CA HIS A 242 11.84 -1.92 -25.63
C HIS A 242 13.10 -1.24 -25.06
N ARG A 243 13.10 -0.79 -23.82
CA ARG A 243 14.26 -0.11 -23.19
C ARG A 243 15.28 -1.08 -22.61
N GLU A 244 14.85 -2.24 -22.10
CA GLU A 244 15.78 -3.28 -21.62
C GLU A 244 16.44 -4.04 -22.77
N GLY A 245 15.74 -4.21 -23.93
CA GLY A 245 16.30 -4.80 -25.15
C GLY A 245 17.41 -3.95 -25.79
N GLU A 246 17.27 -2.63 -25.81
CA GLU A 246 18.28 -1.72 -26.38
C GLU A 246 19.56 -1.66 -25.52
N HIS A 247 19.46 -1.76 -24.21
CA HIS A 247 20.63 -1.75 -23.32
C HIS A 247 21.45 -3.04 -23.33
N LEU A 248 20.87 -4.17 -23.73
CA LEU A 248 21.58 -5.44 -23.89
C LEU A 248 22.32 -5.51 -25.21
N ASP A 249 21.79 -4.89 -26.29
CA ASP A 249 22.42 -4.87 -27.61
C ASP A 249 23.62 -3.92 -27.67
N GLU A 250 23.60 -2.79 -26.95
CA GLU A 250 24.76 -1.87 -26.87
C GLU A 250 25.96 -2.49 -26.12
N ARG A 251 25.74 -3.44 -25.20
CA ARG A 251 26.84 -4.13 -24.50
C ARG A 251 27.44 -5.29 -25.30
N ALA A 252 26.74 -5.83 -26.28
CA ALA A 252 27.21 -6.91 -27.12
C ALA A 252 28.01 -6.43 -28.34
N GLY A 253 27.85 -5.14 -28.76
CA GLY A 253 28.50 -4.57 -29.95
C GLY A 253 29.94 -4.05 -29.76
N GLY A 254 30.50 -4.08 -28.52
CA GLY A 254 31.76 -3.39 -28.17
C GLY A 254 33.05 -4.21 -28.15
N MET A 255 33.08 -5.49 -28.54
CA MET A 255 34.27 -6.33 -28.41
C MET A 255 34.89 -6.66 -29.79
N THR A 256 35.56 -5.65 -30.39
CA THR A 256 36.50 -5.87 -31.51
C THR A 256 37.81 -6.42 -31.00
N LEU A 257 38.12 -7.68 -31.35
CA LEU A 257 39.43 -8.30 -31.09
C LEU A 257 40.53 -7.65 -31.92
N PRO A 258 41.70 -7.38 -31.37
CA PRO A 258 42.85 -6.85 -32.12
C PRO A 258 43.42 -7.91 -33.07
N ARG A 259 43.64 -7.55 -34.34
CA ARG A 259 44.30 -8.38 -35.34
C ARG A 259 45.77 -8.60 -34.94
N ALA A 260 46.20 -9.85 -34.98
CA ALA A 260 47.60 -10.24 -34.82
C ALA A 260 48.47 -9.74 -35.99
N PRO A 261 49.72 -9.30 -35.78
CA PRO A 261 50.62 -8.92 -36.83
C PRO A 261 51.08 -10.13 -37.63
N ARG A 262 51.07 -10.00 -38.95
CA ARG A 262 51.73 -10.96 -39.86
C ARG A 262 53.25 -10.66 -39.86
N GLY A 263 54.03 -11.61 -39.42
CA GLY A 263 55.45 -11.71 -39.72
C GLY A 263 55.67 -12.77 -40.78
#